data_26f2937329ad95ee01846d12476c1c15
#
_entry.id   26f2937329ad95ee01846d12476c1c15
#
_cell.length_a   1.000
_cell.length_b   1.000
_cell.length_c   1.000
_cell.angle_alpha   90.00
_cell.angle_beta   90.00
_cell.angle_gamma   90.00
#
_symmetry.space_group_name_H-M   'P 1'
#
loop_
_entity.id
_entity.type
_entity.pdbx_description
1 polymer ?
#
loop_
_entity_poly.entity_id
_entity_poly.type
_entity_poly.pdbx_seq_one_letter_code
_entity_poly.pdbx_strand_id
1 'polypeptide(L)'
;MTIASTMVQGTPLFGAMFRVDKSTGLEEINAWPALMIMASFVWLAVAGLLGLAMPATQVLDLPTDWFYTALTAHGAALAFPFTFQLMIGVGLHRAGGCVGKPVTGWLPAATFIALNLGSV
;
A
#
# COMPACT_ATOMS: atom_id res chain seq x y z
N MET A 1 -44.96 -7.06 1.70
CA MET A 1 -43.62 -7.59 1.35
C MET A 1 -42.81 -6.42 0.75
N THR A 2 -42.12 -5.66 1.59
CA THR A 2 -41.47 -4.43 1.20
C THR A 2 -40.00 -4.74 0.97
N ILE A 3 -39.58 -4.77 -0.29
CA ILE A 3 -38.17 -4.90 -0.67
C ILE A 3 -37.53 -3.56 -0.42
N ALA A 4 -36.88 -3.44 0.73
CA ALA A 4 -36.00 -2.30 1.00
C ALA A 4 -34.87 -2.32 0.01
N SER A 5 -34.91 -1.42 -0.96
CA SER A 5 -33.83 -1.14 -1.88
C SER A 5 -32.63 -0.65 -1.08
N THR A 6 -31.71 -1.56 -0.76
CA THR A 6 -30.42 -1.20 -0.20
C THR A 6 -29.63 -0.53 -1.32
N MET A 7 -29.76 0.78 -1.42
CA MET A 7 -28.83 1.57 -2.21
C MET A 7 -27.44 1.33 -1.62
N VAL A 8 -26.64 0.54 -2.31
CA VAL A 8 -25.20 0.49 -2.10
C VAL A 8 -24.66 1.84 -2.54
N GLN A 9 -24.68 2.80 -1.62
CA GLN A 9 -23.95 4.04 -1.82
C GLN A 9 -22.48 3.66 -1.95
N GLY A 10 -21.92 3.94 -3.12
CA GLY A 10 -20.52 3.70 -3.41
C GLY A 10 -19.63 4.42 -2.40
N THR A 11 -19.27 3.72 -1.35
CA THR A 11 -18.27 4.21 -0.41
C THR A 11 -16.93 4.23 -1.13
N PRO A 12 -16.21 5.37 -1.10
CA PRO A 12 -14.89 5.44 -1.68
C PRO A 12 -14.03 4.31 -1.11
N LEU A 13 -13.19 3.72 -1.95
CA LEU A 13 -12.35 2.56 -1.62
C LEU A 13 -11.67 2.69 -0.26
N PHE A 14 -11.16 3.87 0.05
CA PHE A 14 -10.54 4.18 1.34
C PHE A 14 -11.51 4.13 2.53
N GLY A 15 -12.72 4.61 2.38
CA GLY A 15 -13.73 4.53 3.44
C GLY A 15 -14.17 3.09 3.74
N ALA A 16 -14.19 2.21 2.72
CA ALA A 16 -14.50 0.80 2.91
C ALA A 16 -13.39 0.05 3.65
N MET A 17 -12.12 0.45 3.47
CA MET A 17 -10.96 -0.15 4.16
C MET A 17 -10.93 0.16 5.66
N PHE A 18 -11.52 1.27 6.08
CA PHE A 18 -11.56 1.73 7.47
C PHE A 18 -12.94 1.58 8.10
N ARG A 19 -13.89 0.93 7.43
CA ARG A 19 -15.22 0.73 7.99
C ARG A 19 -15.14 -0.31 9.11
N VAL A 20 -15.28 0.17 10.34
CA VAL A 20 -15.49 -0.67 11.52
C VAL A 20 -16.91 -1.22 11.47
N ASP A 21 -17.07 -2.53 11.35
CA ASP A 21 -18.37 -3.16 11.53
C ASP A 21 -18.66 -3.29 13.02
N LYS A 22 -19.37 -2.30 13.56
CA LYS A 22 -19.79 -2.29 14.96
C LYS A 22 -20.75 -3.44 15.32
N SER A 23 -21.35 -4.11 14.33
CA SER A 23 -22.32 -5.18 14.58
C SER A 23 -21.68 -6.48 15.06
N THR A 24 -20.40 -6.67 14.76
CA THR A 24 -19.65 -7.90 15.11
C THR A 24 -18.77 -7.75 16.35
N GLY A 25 -18.69 -6.57 16.97
CA GLY A 25 -17.75 -6.29 18.05
C GLY A 25 -16.28 -6.34 17.63
N LEU A 26 -16.00 -6.51 16.34
CA LEU A 26 -14.67 -6.49 15.76
C LEU A 26 -14.25 -5.02 15.50
N GLU A 27 -14.04 -4.29 16.58
CA GLU A 27 -13.48 -2.93 16.50
C GLU A 27 -12.02 -2.93 16.04
N GLU A 28 -11.40 -4.07 15.89
CA GLU A 28 -10.07 -4.16 15.32
C GLU A 28 -10.14 -3.99 13.82
N ILE A 29 -9.88 -2.77 13.40
CA ILE A 29 -9.55 -2.41 12.02
C ILE A 29 -8.54 -3.45 11.54
N ASN A 30 -8.71 -3.90 10.30
CA ASN A 30 -7.70 -4.69 9.59
C ASN A 30 -6.46 -3.79 9.34
N ALA A 31 -5.82 -3.38 10.46
CA ALA A 31 -4.86 -2.30 10.51
C ALA A 31 -3.63 -2.61 9.65
N TRP A 32 -3.15 -3.85 9.67
CA TRP A 32 -1.97 -4.24 8.91
C TRP A 32 -2.18 -4.17 7.39
N PRO A 33 -3.25 -4.74 6.81
CA PRO A 33 -3.55 -4.57 5.39
C PRO A 33 -3.69 -3.10 4.99
N ALA A 34 -4.41 -2.31 5.78
CA ALA A 34 -4.59 -0.88 5.52
C ALA A 34 -3.27 -0.12 5.55
N LEU A 35 -2.42 -0.37 6.56
CA LEU A 35 -1.08 0.22 6.67
C LEU A 35 -0.20 -0.15 5.47
N MET A 36 -0.22 -1.41 5.03
CA MET A 36 0.56 -1.85 3.87
C MET A 36 0.12 -1.12 2.60
N ILE A 37 -1.18 -1.01 2.37
CA ILE A 37 -1.70 -0.31 1.20
C ILE A 37 -1.36 1.19 1.26
N MET A 38 -1.52 1.84 2.42
CA MET A 38 -1.16 3.25 2.58
C MET A 38 0.34 3.50 2.36
N ALA A 39 1.19 2.68 2.97
CA ALA A 39 2.64 2.79 2.82
C ALA A 39 3.09 2.52 1.38
N SER A 40 2.42 1.63 0.64
CA SER A 40 2.72 1.42 -0.77
C SER A 40 2.51 2.69 -1.60
N PHE A 41 1.46 3.48 -1.33
CA PHE A 41 1.26 4.76 -2.02
C PHE A 41 2.31 5.82 -1.65
N VAL A 42 2.84 5.79 -0.43
CA VAL A 42 3.98 6.64 -0.06
C VAL A 42 5.20 6.27 -0.90
N TRP A 43 5.49 4.98 -1.04
CA TRP A 43 6.58 4.51 -1.90
C TRP A 43 6.35 4.80 -3.38
N LEU A 44 5.10 4.78 -3.86
CA LEU A 44 4.77 5.23 -5.21
C LEU A 44 5.13 6.71 -5.40
N ALA A 45 4.84 7.56 -4.42
CA ALA A 45 5.23 8.98 -4.47
C ALA A 45 6.76 9.15 -4.48
N VAL A 46 7.48 8.40 -3.64
CA VAL A 46 8.96 8.39 -3.63
C VAL A 46 9.50 7.95 -4.99
N ALA A 47 8.97 6.86 -5.53
CA ALA A 47 9.35 6.39 -6.86
C ALA A 47 9.06 7.45 -7.94
N GLY A 48 7.91 8.10 -7.88
CA GLY A 48 7.58 9.21 -8.79
C GLY A 48 8.59 10.35 -8.74
N LEU A 49 9.01 10.75 -7.55
CA LEU A 49 10.05 11.78 -7.38
C LEU A 49 11.41 11.33 -7.95
N LEU A 50 11.79 10.08 -7.71
CA LEU A 50 13.00 9.51 -8.31
C LEU A 50 12.91 9.45 -9.84
N GLY A 51 11.73 9.12 -10.37
CA GLY A 51 11.45 9.15 -11.81
C GLY A 51 11.61 10.56 -12.41
N LEU A 52 11.20 11.60 -11.68
CA LEU A 52 11.41 13.00 -12.09
C LEU A 52 12.86 13.44 -11.96
N ALA A 53 13.64 12.86 -11.04
CA ALA A 53 15.03 13.16 -10.88
C ALA A 53 15.88 12.74 -12.10
N MET A 54 15.50 11.67 -12.81
CA MET A 54 16.24 11.20 -13.98
C MET A 54 16.36 12.26 -15.09
N PRO A 55 15.30 12.86 -15.64
CA PRO A 55 15.43 13.92 -16.62
C PRO A 55 16.08 15.18 -16.04
N ALA A 56 15.91 15.45 -14.75
CA ALA A 56 16.56 16.59 -14.10
C ALA A 56 18.08 16.47 -14.11
N THR A 57 18.65 15.26 -13.98
CA THR A 57 20.11 15.07 -14.06
C THR A 57 20.66 15.45 -15.43
N GLN A 58 19.90 15.23 -16.50
CA GLN A 58 20.30 15.58 -17.85
C GLN A 58 20.18 17.09 -18.12
N VAL A 59 19.11 17.71 -17.63
CA VAL A 59 18.89 19.17 -17.78
C VAL A 59 19.94 19.98 -16.99
N LEU A 60 20.35 19.48 -15.83
CA LEU A 60 21.32 20.13 -14.96
C LEU A 60 22.78 19.73 -15.27
N ASP A 61 23.02 18.95 -16.31
CA ASP A 61 24.33 18.44 -16.71
C ASP A 61 25.11 17.77 -15.55
N LEU A 62 24.38 16.96 -14.75
CA LEU A 62 24.97 16.23 -13.64
C LEU A 62 25.74 14.99 -14.14
N PRO A 63 26.70 14.47 -13.35
CA PRO A 63 27.41 13.24 -13.69
C PRO A 63 26.47 12.08 -14.00
N THR A 64 26.81 11.28 -15.00
CA THR A 64 26.00 10.15 -15.49
C THR A 64 25.65 9.14 -14.38
N ASP A 65 26.50 9.00 -13.37
CA ASP A 65 26.26 8.12 -12.22
C ASP A 65 24.99 8.47 -11.45
N TRP A 66 24.63 9.76 -11.39
CA TRP A 66 23.39 10.21 -10.76
C TRP A 66 22.16 9.71 -11.48
N PHE A 67 22.21 9.69 -12.82
CA PHE A 67 21.12 9.16 -13.62
C PHE A 67 20.90 7.66 -13.34
N TYR A 68 21.97 6.86 -13.35
CA TYR A 68 21.86 5.43 -13.09
C TYR A 68 21.44 5.12 -11.65
N THR A 69 21.91 5.91 -10.69
CA THR A 69 21.49 5.80 -9.30
C THR A 69 19.97 6.07 -9.16
N ALA A 70 19.50 7.16 -9.76
CA ALA A 70 18.07 7.49 -9.74
C ALA A 70 17.22 6.42 -10.45
N LEU A 71 17.69 5.90 -11.59
CA LEU A 71 17.01 4.85 -12.35
C LEU A 71 16.88 3.55 -11.52
N THR A 72 17.97 3.13 -10.90
CA THR A 72 17.99 1.91 -10.07
C THR A 72 17.08 2.06 -8.85
N ALA A 73 17.18 3.20 -8.14
CA ALA A 73 16.35 3.48 -6.98
C ALA A 73 14.87 3.60 -7.35
N HIS A 74 14.54 4.23 -8.49
CA HIS A 74 13.17 4.29 -9.00
C HIS A 74 12.60 2.90 -9.27
N GLY A 75 13.35 2.05 -9.99
CA GLY A 75 12.93 0.68 -10.29
C GLY A 75 12.76 -0.16 -9.03
N ALA A 76 13.68 -0.07 -8.09
CA ALA A 76 13.62 -0.77 -6.82
C ALA A 76 12.41 -0.32 -5.98
N ALA A 77 12.15 0.99 -5.90
CA ALA A 77 11.01 1.55 -5.16
C ALA A 77 9.66 1.13 -5.75
N LEU A 78 9.56 1.00 -7.07
CA LEU A 78 8.35 0.48 -7.73
C LEU A 78 8.17 -1.02 -7.51
N ALA A 79 9.23 -1.81 -7.66
CA ALA A 79 9.14 -3.27 -7.61
C ALA A 79 8.86 -3.77 -6.19
N PHE A 80 9.66 -3.37 -5.23
CA PHE A 80 9.63 -3.97 -3.89
C PHE A 80 8.64 -3.28 -2.94
N PRO A 81 8.86 -2.06 -2.48
CA PRO A 81 7.98 -1.50 -1.46
C PRO A 81 6.62 -1.08 -2.00
N PHE A 82 6.51 -0.63 -3.26
CA PHE A 82 5.21 -0.30 -3.82
C PHE A 82 4.44 -1.56 -4.23
N THR A 83 4.93 -2.32 -5.22
CA THR A 83 4.13 -3.40 -5.83
C THR A 83 3.90 -4.55 -4.86
N PHE A 84 4.95 -5.09 -4.23
CA PHE A 84 4.78 -6.22 -3.31
C PHE A 84 3.97 -5.83 -2.08
N GLN A 85 4.21 -4.66 -1.51
CA GLN A 85 3.47 -4.22 -0.33
C GLN A 85 1.99 -3.99 -0.64
N LEU A 86 1.67 -3.42 -1.81
CA LEU A 86 0.29 -3.27 -2.27
C LEU A 86 -0.39 -4.62 -2.46
N MET A 87 0.26 -5.56 -3.16
CA MET A 87 -0.29 -6.90 -3.42
C MET A 87 -0.53 -7.67 -2.12
N ILE A 88 0.42 -7.65 -1.20
CA ILE A 88 0.28 -8.32 0.11
C ILE A 88 -0.84 -7.65 0.92
N GLY A 89 -0.88 -6.32 0.97
CA GLY A 89 -1.93 -5.59 1.67
C GLY A 89 -3.33 -5.91 1.16
N VAL A 90 -3.52 -5.88 -0.16
CA VAL A 90 -4.81 -6.24 -0.80
C VAL A 90 -5.14 -7.72 -0.57
N GLY A 91 -4.16 -8.61 -0.70
CA GLY A 91 -4.34 -10.05 -0.47
C GLY A 91 -4.78 -10.35 0.96
N LEU A 92 -4.12 -9.77 1.94
CA LEU A 92 -4.47 -9.92 3.36
C LEU A 92 -5.85 -9.33 3.69
N HIS A 93 -6.19 -8.19 3.10
CA HIS A 93 -7.50 -7.58 3.27
C HIS A 93 -8.61 -8.51 2.75
N ARG A 94 -8.41 -9.07 1.55
CA ARG A 94 -9.35 -10.04 0.95
C ARG A 94 -9.44 -11.33 1.77
N ALA A 95 -8.32 -11.88 2.20
CA ALA A 95 -8.27 -13.09 3.02
C ALA A 95 -9.01 -12.89 4.35
N GLY A 96 -8.78 -11.78 5.04
CA GLY A 96 -9.49 -11.41 6.25
C GLY A 96 -11.00 -11.32 6.04
N GLY A 97 -11.44 -10.71 4.92
CA GLY A 97 -12.85 -10.64 4.54
C GLY A 97 -13.49 -12.00 4.28
N CYS A 98 -12.77 -12.92 3.59
CA CYS A 98 -13.27 -14.26 3.32
C CYS A 98 -13.38 -15.13 4.59
N VAL A 99 -12.46 -14.96 5.54
CA VAL A 99 -12.43 -15.73 6.80
C VAL A 99 -13.33 -15.10 7.87
N GLY A 100 -13.75 -13.84 7.69
CA GLY A 100 -14.51 -13.07 8.67
C GLY A 100 -13.70 -12.76 9.95
N LYS A 101 -12.38 -12.72 9.86
CA LYS A 101 -11.47 -12.43 10.98
C LYS A 101 -10.44 -11.37 10.58
N PRO A 102 -10.11 -10.44 11.48
CA PRO A 102 -9.05 -9.47 11.22
C PRO A 102 -7.69 -10.18 11.10
N VAL A 103 -6.84 -9.65 10.22
CA VAL A 103 -5.46 -10.12 10.10
C VAL A 103 -4.65 -9.50 11.21
N THR A 104 -4.34 -10.30 12.23
CA THR A 104 -3.59 -9.88 13.41
C THR A 104 -2.34 -10.74 13.60
N GLY A 105 -1.45 -10.29 14.47
CA GLY A 105 -0.27 -11.04 14.86
C GLY A 105 1.05 -10.44 14.38
N TRP A 106 2.14 -11.12 14.70
CA TRP A 106 3.49 -10.64 14.43
C TRP A 106 3.92 -10.79 12.97
N LEU A 107 3.34 -11.75 12.24
CA LEU A 107 3.74 -12.05 10.86
C LEU A 107 3.46 -10.87 9.91
N PRO A 108 2.25 -10.26 9.87
CA PRO A 108 2.01 -9.05 9.09
C PRO A 108 2.92 -7.88 9.50
N ALA A 109 3.18 -7.72 10.80
CA ALA A 109 4.10 -6.71 11.31
C ALA A 109 5.53 -6.92 10.79
N ALA A 110 6.05 -8.15 10.90
CA ALA A 110 7.38 -8.50 10.43
C ALA A 110 7.50 -8.30 8.91
N THR A 111 6.49 -8.69 8.14
CA THR A 111 6.44 -8.47 6.68
C THR A 111 6.47 -6.98 6.35
N PHE A 112 5.68 -6.17 7.05
CA PHE A 112 5.67 -4.72 6.85
C PHE A 112 7.05 -4.10 7.13
N ILE A 113 7.66 -4.46 8.25
CA ILE A 113 8.99 -3.97 8.64
C ILE A 113 10.05 -4.41 7.61
N ALA A 114 10.05 -5.70 7.23
CA ALA A 114 11.02 -6.23 6.29
C ALA A 114 10.94 -5.55 4.92
N LEU A 115 9.73 -5.30 4.40
CA LEU A 115 9.53 -4.62 3.13
C LEU A 115 9.99 -3.16 3.16
N ASN A 116 9.79 -2.45 4.26
CA ASN A 116 10.19 -1.05 4.36
C ASN A 116 11.67 -0.88 4.69
N LEU A 117 12.26 -1.70 5.57
CA LEU A 117 13.69 -1.64 5.88
C LEU A 117 14.56 -2.21 4.75
N GLY A 118 14.09 -3.26 4.07
CA GLY A 118 14.84 -3.84 2.95
C GLY A 118 14.81 -2.99 1.68
N SER A 119 14.08 -1.88 1.68
CA SER A 119 13.95 -0.95 0.55
C SER A 119 14.80 0.32 0.70
N VAL A 120 15.46 0.50 1.84
CA VAL A 120 16.38 1.61 2.15
C VAL A 120 17.81 1.18 1.92
#